data_ec7e5db654b3ea0a6b0bcfdb3a9cc5b7
#
_entry.id   ec7e5db654b3ea0a6b0bcfdb3a9cc5b7
#
_cell.length_a   1.000
_cell.length_b   1.000
_cell.length_c   1.000
_cell.angle_alpha   90.00
_cell.angle_beta   90.00
_cell.angle_gamma   90.00
#
_symmetry.space_group_name_H-M   'P 1'
#
loop_
_entity.id
_entity.type
_entity.pdbx_description
1 polymer ?
#
loop_
_entity_poly.entity_id
_entity_poly.type
_entity_poly.pdbx_seq_one_letter_code
_entity_poly.pdbx_strand_id
1 'polypeptide(L)'
;CRKGKGVHAGANRAQRWRRAIRQAHGPLFCLKADISKYFASIDHARLKAILRRHIHCDRTLRLLDAIIDSSPGRPGVGIPLGNLTSQLFANLYLNELDRYAKHDLGIRYYIRYMDDFVVLHHDKAQLQAWRARIEQFPWSALRLTTNSKTQIFPVGPDNGRALDFLGYRIYPTHRLLRKNSIKRIRYKLRRFKRAIAA
;
A
#
# COMPACT_ATOMS: atom_id res chain seq x y z
N CYS A 1 6.28 8.11 -9.38
CA CYS A 1 6.91 6.80 -9.17
C CYS A 1 8.42 6.97 -9.01
N ARG A 2 9.05 6.27 -8.05
CA ARG A 2 10.51 6.32 -7.84
C ARG A 2 11.17 5.18 -8.60
N LYS A 3 12.25 5.47 -9.34
CA LYS A 3 13.06 4.45 -10.04
C LYS A 3 13.44 3.32 -9.06
N GLY A 4 13.30 2.05 -9.45
CA GLY A 4 13.59 0.89 -8.61
C GLY A 4 12.62 0.61 -7.47
N LYS A 5 11.48 1.33 -7.37
CA LYS A 5 10.44 1.17 -6.33
C LYS A 5 9.11 0.63 -6.86
N GLY A 6 9.10 0.00 -8.03
CA GLY A 6 7.90 -0.57 -8.63
C GLY A 6 7.45 -1.89 -7.99
N VAL A 7 6.37 -2.45 -8.53
CA VAL A 7 5.72 -3.71 -8.12
C VAL A 7 6.72 -4.85 -7.97
N HIS A 8 7.57 -5.06 -8.98
CA HIS A 8 8.56 -6.14 -8.97
C HIS A 8 9.61 -5.99 -7.86
N ALA A 9 10.08 -4.75 -7.63
CA ALA A 9 11.05 -4.46 -6.57
C ALA A 9 10.43 -4.69 -5.18
N GLY A 10 9.16 -4.32 -4.99
CA GLY A 10 8.40 -4.60 -3.76
C GLY A 10 8.24 -6.10 -3.50
N ALA A 11 7.84 -6.86 -4.52
CA ALA A 11 7.69 -8.31 -4.44
C ALA A 11 9.04 -9.01 -4.15
N ASN A 12 10.13 -8.58 -4.81
CA ASN A 12 11.48 -9.10 -4.54
C ASN A 12 11.92 -8.82 -3.10
N ARG A 13 11.64 -7.62 -2.58
CA ARG A 13 11.95 -7.24 -1.21
C ARG A 13 11.17 -8.08 -0.21
N ALA A 14 9.88 -8.23 -0.40
CA ALA A 14 9.02 -9.07 0.45
C ALA A 14 9.51 -10.52 0.48
N GLN A 15 9.91 -11.06 -0.66
CA GLN A 15 10.45 -12.43 -0.74
C GLN A 15 11.79 -12.59 -0.01
N ARG A 16 12.71 -11.61 -0.14
CA ARG A 16 13.99 -11.63 0.58
C ARG A 16 13.78 -11.54 2.09
N TRP A 17 12.94 -10.63 2.56
CA TRP A 17 12.64 -10.46 3.99
C TRP A 17 11.98 -11.70 4.59
N ARG A 18 11.07 -12.30 3.88
CA ARG A 18 10.45 -13.55 4.27
C ARG A 18 11.47 -14.67 4.48
N ARG A 19 12.44 -14.82 3.56
CA ARG A 19 13.53 -15.81 3.71
C ARG A 19 14.39 -15.50 4.93
N ALA A 20 14.83 -14.26 5.08
CA ALA A 20 15.66 -13.83 6.19
C ALA A 20 15.01 -14.07 7.57
N ILE A 21 13.72 -13.71 7.72
CA ILE A 21 13.00 -13.91 8.99
C ILE A 21 12.86 -15.39 9.28
N ARG A 22 12.52 -16.23 8.30
CA ARG A 22 12.39 -17.67 8.50
C ARG A 22 13.70 -18.34 8.86
N GLN A 23 14.79 -17.94 8.24
CA GLN A 23 16.11 -18.48 8.57
C GLN A 23 16.55 -18.13 9.98
N ALA A 24 16.24 -16.91 10.43
CA ALA A 24 16.66 -16.42 11.75
C ALA A 24 15.74 -16.88 12.90
N HIS A 25 14.42 -17.03 12.65
CA HIS A 25 13.43 -17.16 13.72
C HIS A 25 12.43 -18.33 13.52
N GLY A 26 12.40 -18.97 12.36
CA GLY A 26 11.48 -20.07 12.02
C GLY A 26 10.07 -19.59 11.67
N PRO A 27 9.18 -19.28 12.63
CA PRO A 27 7.83 -18.84 12.33
C PRO A 27 7.80 -17.48 11.63
N LEU A 28 6.78 -17.25 10.79
CA LEU A 28 6.58 -15.98 10.11
C LEU A 28 5.10 -15.65 10.04
N PHE A 29 4.78 -14.44 10.44
CA PHE A 29 3.43 -13.86 10.33
C PHE A 29 3.45 -12.61 9.46
N CYS A 30 2.32 -12.32 8.85
CA CYS A 30 2.10 -11.13 8.05
C CYS A 30 0.89 -10.37 8.58
N LEU A 31 1.05 -9.10 8.89
CA LEU A 31 -0.03 -8.14 8.94
C LEU A 31 -0.18 -7.58 7.52
N LYS A 32 -1.35 -7.81 6.93
CA LYS A 32 -1.76 -7.18 5.68
C LYS A 32 -2.90 -6.22 5.95
N ALA A 33 -2.73 -4.98 5.50
CA ALA A 33 -3.70 -3.93 5.68
C ALA A 33 -3.83 -3.08 4.42
N ASP A 34 -4.99 -2.48 4.28
CA ASP A 34 -5.41 -1.64 3.18
C ASP A 34 -6.21 -0.46 3.74
N ILE A 35 -6.12 0.71 3.14
CA ILE A 35 -6.87 1.89 3.57
C ILE A 35 -8.23 1.92 2.87
N SER A 36 -9.28 2.08 3.65
CA SER A 36 -10.65 2.11 3.13
C SER A 36 -10.87 3.37 2.29
N LYS A 37 -11.39 3.18 1.05
CA LYS A 37 -11.76 4.27 0.12
C LYS A 37 -10.70 5.38 0.02
N TYR A 38 -9.43 5.02 -0.02
CA TYR A 38 -8.29 5.90 0.24
C TYR A 38 -8.38 7.25 -0.48
N PHE A 39 -8.47 7.28 -1.81
CA PHE A 39 -8.53 8.52 -2.60
C PHE A 39 -9.72 9.41 -2.24
N ALA A 40 -10.86 8.82 -1.94
CA ALA A 40 -12.07 9.54 -1.55
C ALA A 40 -12.06 10.01 -0.08
N SER A 41 -11.09 9.56 0.72
CA SER A 41 -11.00 9.87 2.16
C SER A 41 -9.88 10.84 2.51
N ILE A 42 -9.09 11.30 1.54
CA ILE A 42 -8.00 12.25 1.78
C ILE A 42 -8.57 13.60 2.18
N ASP A 43 -8.22 14.08 3.38
CA ASP A 43 -8.62 15.38 3.92
C ASP A 43 -7.81 16.50 3.26
N HIS A 44 -8.49 17.47 2.64
CA HIS A 44 -7.85 18.57 1.90
C HIS A 44 -6.98 19.44 2.80
N ALA A 45 -7.48 19.84 3.98
CA ALA A 45 -6.75 20.72 4.89
C ALA A 45 -5.42 20.07 5.33
N ARG A 46 -5.46 18.77 5.65
CA ARG A 46 -4.26 18.01 6.02
C ARG A 46 -3.30 17.83 4.85
N LEU A 47 -3.81 17.51 3.66
CA LEU A 47 -2.98 17.40 2.46
C LEU A 47 -2.28 18.71 2.13
N LYS A 48 -3.02 19.82 2.17
CA LYS A 48 -2.48 21.18 1.96
C LYS A 48 -1.43 21.53 3.02
N ALA A 49 -1.66 21.18 4.29
CA ALA A 49 -0.66 21.38 5.35
C ALA A 49 0.62 20.56 5.12
N ILE A 50 0.49 19.31 4.65
CA ILE A 50 1.65 18.48 4.29
C ILE A 50 2.43 19.10 3.13
N LEU A 51 1.74 19.58 2.07
CA LEU A 51 2.38 20.22 0.92
C LEU A 51 3.16 21.47 1.32
N ARG A 52 2.60 22.32 2.20
CA ARG A 52 3.24 23.55 2.69
C ARG A 52 4.51 23.31 3.51
N ARG A 53 4.69 22.12 4.07
CA ARG A 53 5.97 21.74 4.72
C ARG A 53 7.12 21.51 3.71
N HIS A 54 6.80 21.30 2.44
CA HIS A 54 7.79 20.95 1.42
C HIS A 54 7.89 21.96 0.28
N ILE A 55 6.88 22.80 0.11
CA ILE A 55 6.78 23.77 -0.99
C ILE A 55 6.55 25.14 -0.40
N HIS A 56 7.40 26.10 -0.77
CA HIS A 56 7.37 27.48 -0.25
C HIS A 56 6.96 28.51 -1.32
N CYS A 57 6.77 28.08 -2.58
CA CYS A 57 6.36 28.96 -3.68
C CYS A 57 4.83 29.12 -3.68
N ASP A 58 4.33 30.31 -3.39
CA ASP A 58 2.90 30.62 -3.31
C ASP A 58 2.15 30.36 -4.62
N ARG A 59 2.77 30.65 -5.77
CA ARG A 59 2.15 30.39 -7.08
C ARG A 59 1.91 28.88 -7.27
N THR A 60 2.89 28.07 -6.89
CA THR A 60 2.77 26.60 -6.95
C THR A 60 1.72 26.11 -5.95
N LEU A 61 1.70 26.62 -4.73
CA LEU A 61 0.72 26.23 -3.72
C LEU A 61 -0.71 26.57 -4.14
N ARG A 62 -0.95 27.76 -4.72
CA ARG A 62 -2.28 28.13 -5.26
C ARG A 62 -2.74 27.17 -6.35
N LEU A 63 -1.85 26.78 -7.26
CA LEU A 63 -2.18 25.79 -8.31
C LEU A 63 -2.52 24.42 -7.71
N LEU A 64 -1.72 23.93 -6.75
CA LEU A 64 -1.97 22.65 -6.10
C LEU A 64 -3.27 22.65 -5.28
N ASP A 65 -3.55 23.76 -4.58
CA ASP A 65 -4.81 23.94 -3.85
C ASP A 65 -6.01 23.90 -4.81
N ALA A 66 -5.95 24.58 -5.96
CA ALA A 66 -7.01 24.54 -6.97
C ALA A 66 -7.23 23.11 -7.51
N ILE A 67 -6.15 22.35 -7.75
CA ILE A 67 -6.26 20.96 -8.20
C ILE A 67 -6.91 20.08 -7.12
N ILE A 68 -6.55 20.27 -5.85
CA ILE A 68 -7.12 19.51 -4.73
C ILE A 68 -8.61 19.84 -4.57
N ASP A 69 -8.97 21.12 -4.63
CA ASP A 69 -10.34 21.60 -4.44
C ASP A 69 -11.25 21.26 -5.64
N SER A 70 -10.69 20.96 -6.81
CA SER A 70 -11.45 20.53 -8.00
C SER A 70 -12.01 19.11 -7.90
N SER A 71 -11.78 18.41 -6.78
CA SER A 71 -12.27 17.03 -6.60
C SER A 71 -13.79 16.98 -6.63
N PRO A 72 -14.39 16.16 -7.49
CA PRO A 72 -15.82 15.92 -7.45
C PRO A 72 -16.20 15.13 -6.20
N GLY A 73 -17.18 15.57 -5.45
CA GLY A 73 -17.68 14.85 -4.27
C GLY A 73 -17.92 15.74 -3.07
N ARG A 74 -17.66 15.22 -1.86
CA ARG A 74 -17.86 15.98 -0.63
C ARG A 74 -16.85 17.11 -0.52
N PRO A 75 -17.27 18.34 -0.20
CA PRO A 75 -16.34 19.46 0.01
C PRO A 75 -15.27 19.12 1.07
N GLY A 76 -14.03 19.49 0.79
CA GLY A 76 -12.90 19.33 1.71
C GLY A 76 -12.35 17.90 1.86
N VAL A 77 -12.86 16.92 1.09
CA VAL A 77 -12.42 15.52 1.19
C VAL A 77 -12.35 14.88 -0.20
N GLY A 78 -11.35 14.05 -0.40
CA GLY A 78 -11.12 13.30 -1.62
C GLY A 78 -10.22 14.02 -2.63
N ILE A 79 -9.63 13.27 -3.53
CA ILE A 79 -8.83 13.79 -4.65
C ILE A 79 -9.27 13.15 -5.96
N PRO A 80 -9.16 13.86 -7.11
CA PRO A 80 -9.65 13.36 -8.39
C PRO A 80 -8.97 12.06 -8.79
N LEU A 81 -9.74 11.04 -9.19
CA LEU A 81 -9.20 9.81 -9.73
C LEU A 81 -8.75 10.00 -11.18
N GLY A 82 -7.63 9.38 -11.55
CA GLY A 82 -7.11 9.40 -12.92
C GLY A 82 -6.04 10.45 -13.18
N ASN A 83 -5.92 11.48 -12.34
CA ASN A 83 -4.88 12.49 -12.48
C ASN A 83 -3.52 12.00 -11.95
N LEU A 84 -2.45 12.34 -12.64
CA LEU A 84 -1.08 12.02 -12.21
C LEU A 84 -0.73 12.68 -10.86
N THR A 85 -1.18 13.92 -10.67
CA THR A 85 -1.04 14.67 -9.41
C THR A 85 -1.68 13.96 -8.23
N SER A 86 -2.82 13.31 -8.42
CA SER A 86 -3.50 12.56 -7.35
C SER A 86 -2.68 11.38 -6.85
N GLN A 87 -1.92 10.71 -7.71
CA GLN A 87 -1.00 9.65 -7.28
C GLN A 87 0.16 10.23 -6.43
N LEU A 88 0.65 11.41 -6.77
CA LEU A 88 1.67 12.09 -5.99
C LEU A 88 1.12 12.49 -4.62
N PHE A 89 -0.05 13.14 -4.58
CA PHE A 89 -0.72 13.56 -3.35
C PHE A 89 -1.00 12.38 -2.43
N ALA A 90 -1.55 11.30 -2.97
CA ALA A 90 -1.79 10.06 -2.23
C ALA A 90 -0.49 9.50 -1.61
N ASN A 91 0.59 9.43 -2.37
CA ASN A 91 1.86 8.95 -1.83
C ASN A 91 2.45 9.87 -0.76
N LEU A 92 2.31 11.19 -0.93
CA LEU A 92 2.78 12.19 0.02
C LEU A 92 1.97 12.11 1.33
N TYR A 93 0.66 11.98 1.22
CA TYR A 93 -0.23 11.88 2.38
C TYR A 93 0.07 10.65 3.25
N LEU A 94 0.24 9.47 2.66
CA LEU A 94 0.61 8.26 3.39
C LEU A 94 2.11 8.16 3.75
N ASN A 95 2.94 9.10 3.31
CA ASN A 95 4.32 9.15 3.79
C ASN A 95 4.40 9.43 5.31
N GLU A 96 3.40 10.10 5.88
CA GLU A 96 3.27 10.26 7.33
C GLU A 96 3.12 8.90 8.03
N LEU A 97 2.29 8.01 7.48
CA LEU A 97 2.18 6.63 7.99
C LEU A 97 3.49 5.85 7.83
N ASP A 98 4.20 6.04 6.69
CA ASP A 98 5.50 5.39 6.48
C ASP A 98 6.53 5.84 7.52
N ARG A 99 6.55 7.14 7.85
CA ARG A 99 7.43 7.71 8.89
C ARG A 99 7.09 7.13 10.26
N TYR A 100 5.82 7.18 10.64
CA TYR A 100 5.35 6.60 11.90
C TYR A 100 5.70 5.12 12.02
N ALA A 101 5.41 4.31 11.00
CA ALA A 101 5.72 2.89 11.02
C ALA A 101 7.23 2.60 11.16
N LYS A 102 8.08 3.37 10.47
CA LYS A 102 9.52 3.10 10.43
C LYS A 102 10.31 3.74 11.56
N HIS A 103 9.96 4.97 11.94
CA HIS A 103 10.74 5.74 12.91
C HIS A 103 10.15 5.65 14.32
N ASP A 104 8.83 5.78 14.47
CA ASP A 104 8.21 5.77 15.80
C ASP A 104 7.93 4.34 16.29
N LEU A 105 7.51 3.44 15.38
CA LEU A 105 7.27 2.03 15.71
C LEU A 105 8.48 1.13 15.49
N GLY A 106 9.54 1.60 14.82
CA GLY A 106 10.74 0.83 14.55
C GLY A 106 10.53 -0.39 13.65
N ILE A 107 9.48 -0.41 12.82
CA ILE A 107 9.11 -1.58 12.02
C ILE A 107 10.11 -1.78 10.86
N ARG A 108 10.99 -2.75 11.01
CA ARG A 108 12.04 -3.06 10.04
C ARG A 108 11.49 -3.62 8.71
N TYR A 109 10.51 -4.51 8.77
CA TYR A 109 9.99 -5.24 7.62
C TYR A 109 8.61 -4.72 7.19
N TYR A 110 8.55 -3.44 6.85
CA TYR A 110 7.37 -2.71 6.38
C TYR A 110 7.50 -2.36 4.91
N ILE A 111 6.50 -2.71 4.09
CA ILE A 111 6.39 -2.28 2.69
C ILE A 111 4.97 -1.77 2.44
N ARG A 112 4.87 -0.57 1.86
CA ARG A 112 3.62 -0.02 1.32
C ARG A 112 3.73 0.17 -0.19
N TYR A 113 2.63 -0.07 -0.86
CA TYR A 113 2.42 0.27 -2.26
C TYR A 113 1.04 0.90 -2.41
N MET A 114 0.97 2.21 -2.62
CA MET A 114 -0.24 3.01 -2.55
C MET A 114 -0.91 2.84 -1.17
N ASP A 115 -2.13 2.34 -1.12
CA ASP A 115 -2.95 2.07 0.05
C ASP A 115 -2.75 0.66 0.66
N ASP A 116 -2.21 -0.29 -0.11
CA ASP A 116 -1.93 -1.66 0.34
C ASP A 116 -0.55 -1.74 1.02
N PHE A 117 -0.49 -2.21 2.26
CA PHE A 117 0.78 -2.41 2.94
C PHE A 117 0.86 -3.73 3.70
N VAL A 118 2.08 -4.20 3.89
CA VAL A 118 2.38 -5.42 4.63
C VAL A 118 3.49 -5.19 5.64
N VAL A 119 3.35 -5.82 6.81
CA VAL A 119 4.37 -5.93 7.83
C VAL A 119 4.67 -7.40 8.08
N LEU A 120 5.94 -7.77 8.09
CA LEU A 120 6.39 -9.14 8.36
C LEU A 120 7.10 -9.21 9.69
N HIS A 121 6.77 -10.22 10.52
CA HIS A 121 7.43 -10.46 11.79
C HIS A 121 7.33 -11.93 12.20
N HIS A 122 8.26 -12.40 13.03
CA HIS A 122 8.23 -13.76 13.58
C HIS A 122 7.28 -13.89 14.77
N ASP A 123 7.04 -12.82 15.49
CA ASP A 123 6.14 -12.78 16.65
C ASP A 123 4.78 -12.18 16.23
N LYS A 124 3.72 -12.96 16.49
CA LYS A 124 2.33 -12.58 16.21
C LYS A 124 1.81 -11.52 17.19
N ALA A 125 2.23 -11.59 18.45
CA ALA A 125 1.80 -10.62 19.47
C ALA A 125 2.34 -9.22 19.16
N GLN A 126 3.59 -9.13 18.73
CA GLN A 126 4.19 -7.88 18.25
C GLN A 126 3.44 -7.30 17.05
N LEU A 127 3.00 -8.14 16.10
CA LEU A 127 2.17 -7.67 14.98
C LEU A 127 0.80 -7.17 15.44
N GLN A 128 0.20 -7.78 16.46
CA GLN A 128 -1.07 -7.30 17.04
C GLN A 128 -0.90 -5.93 17.72
N ALA A 129 0.18 -5.74 18.48
CA ALA A 129 0.51 -4.46 19.08
C ALA A 129 0.74 -3.36 18.03
N TRP A 130 1.51 -3.65 16.98
CA TRP A 130 1.71 -2.70 15.89
C TRP A 130 0.44 -2.43 15.10
N ARG A 131 -0.41 -3.44 14.90
CA ARG A 131 -1.72 -3.27 14.27
C ARG A 131 -2.57 -2.25 15.01
N ALA A 132 -2.73 -2.39 16.31
CA ALA A 132 -3.51 -1.46 17.11
C ALA A 132 -3.00 -0.02 16.99
N ARG A 133 -1.68 0.19 17.08
CA ARG A 133 -1.05 1.51 16.92
C ARG A 133 -1.17 2.06 15.50
N ILE A 134 -1.02 1.23 14.48
CA ILE A 134 -1.18 1.61 13.07
C ILE A 134 -2.64 1.97 12.78
N GLU A 135 -3.63 1.27 13.34
CA GLU A 135 -5.05 1.59 13.15
C GLU A 135 -5.44 2.89 13.86
N GLN A 136 -4.85 3.19 15.00
CA GLN A 136 -5.07 4.43 15.73
C GLN A 136 -4.46 5.66 15.05
N PHE A 137 -3.24 5.57 14.51
CA PHE A 137 -2.52 6.70 13.93
C PHE A 137 -3.21 7.30 12.69
N PRO A 138 -3.63 6.53 11.64
CA PRO A 138 -4.34 7.10 10.51
C PRO A 138 -5.63 7.81 10.89
N TRP A 139 -6.36 7.31 11.88
CA TRP A 139 -7.58 7.95 12.36
C TRP A 139 -7.29 9.32 12.99
N SER A 140 -6.36 9.41 13.92
CA SER A 140 -6.04 10.65 14.63
C SER A 140 -5.30 11.67 13.74
N ALA A 141 -4.27 11.22 13.03
CA ALA A 141 -3.38 12.10 12.27
C ALA A 141 -3.84 12.38 10.83
N LEU A 142 -4.46 11.41 10.15
CA LEU A 142 -4.79 11.48 8.73
C LEU A 142 -6.29 11.41 8.44
N ARG A 143 -7.16 11.21 9.42
CA ARG A 143 -8.60 10.94 9.23
C ARG A 143 -8.90 9.80 8.25
N LEU A 144 -8.06 8.77 8.27
CA LEU A 144 -8.20 7.57 7.45
C LEU A 144 -8.55 6.37 8.32
N THR A 145 -9.26 5.42 7.76
CA THR A 145 -9.56 4.14 8.40
C THR A 145 -8.99 2.98 7.61
N THR A 146 -8.51 1.96 8.31
CA THR A 146 -8.13 0.70 7.67
C THR A 146 -9.37 -0.06 7.22
N ASN A 147 -9.20 -0.84 6.16
CA ASN A 147 -10.26 -1.71 5.65
C ASN A 147 -10.53 -2.86 6.63
N SER A 148 -11.79 -3.31 6.73
CA SER A 148 -12.20 -4.49 7.51
C SER A 148 -11.47 -5.79 7.13
N LYS A 149 -10.85 -5.83 5.95
CA LYS A 149 -10.00 -6.94 5.49
C LYS A 149 -8.59 -6.94 6.08
N THR A 150 -8.25 -5.98 6.94
CA THR A 150 -6.98 -5.97 7.69
C THR A 150 -6.87 -7.22 8.56
N GLN A 151 -5.82 -8.00 8.34
CA GLN A 151 -5.68 -9.31 8.98
C GLN A 151 -4.21 -9.67 9.27
N ILE A 152 -4.03 -10.45 10.34
CA ILE A 152 -2.75 -11.09 10.65
C ILE A 152 -2.90 -12.58 10.39
N PHE A 153 -1.95 -13.16 9.66
CA PHE A 153 -1.98 -14.57 9.30
C PHE A 153 -0.58 -15.18 9.23
N PRO A 154 -0.44 -16.50 9.49
CA PRO A 154 0.83 -17.19 9.31
C PRO A 154 1.19 -17.30 7.81
N VAL A 155 2.48 -17.15 7.51
CA VAL A 155 3.04 -17.27 6.16
C VAL A 155 4.03 -18.42 6.12
N GLY A 156 3.66 -19.53 5.47
CA GLY A 156 4.53 -20.70 5.45
C GLY A 156 4.02 -21.83 4.55
N PRO A 157 4.81 -22.92 4.41
CA PRO A 157 4.41 -24.08 3.63
C PRO A 157 3.35 -24.93 4.37
N ASP A 158 3.52 -25.16 5.68
CA ASP A 158 2.80 -26.22 6.38
C ASP A 158 1.40 -25.79 6.85
N ASN A 159 1.29 -24.71 7.62
CA ASN A 159 0.01 -24.17 8.12
C ASN A 159 -0.21 -22.70 7.73
N GLY A 160 0.57 -22.19 6.78
CA GLY A 160 0.54 -20.81 6.40
C GLY A 160 0.05 -20.56 4.98
N ARG A 161 -0.41 -19.35 4.75
CA ARG A 161 -0.79 -18.89 3.41
C ARG A 161 0.42 -18.33 2.65
N ALA A 162 0.35 -18.38 1.32
CA ALA A 162 1.23 -17.54 0.51
C ALA A 162 0.99 -16.06 0.83
N LEU A 163 2.05 -15.27 0.82
CA LEU A 163 1.93 -13.81 0.92
C LEU A 163 1.37 -13.27 -0.40
N ASP A 164 0.11 -12.84 -0.38
CA ASP A 164 -0.55 -12.24 -1.53
C ASP A 164 -0.34 -10.72 -1.53
N PHE A 165 0.63 -10.24 -2.32
CA PHE A 165 1.04 -8.85 -2.36
C PHE A 165 1.47 -8.43 -3.78
N LEU A 166 1.10 -7.23 -4.21
CA LEU A 166 1.48 -6.63 -5.50
C LEU A 166 1.15 -7.50 -6.74
N GLY A 167 0.06 -8.23 -6.70
CA GLY A 167 -0.34 -9.09 -7.81
C GLY A 167 0.37 -10.46 -7.86
N TYR A 168 1.21 -10.75 -6.88
CA TYR A 168 1.91 -12.02 -6.72
C TYR A 168 1.40 -12.79 -5.50
N ARG A 169 1.45 -14.10 -5.61
CA ARG A 169 1.40 -15.05 -4.49
C ARG A 169 2.83 -15.53 -4.23
N ILE A 170 3.41 -15.02 -3.14
CA ILE A 170 4.81 -15.28 -2.79
C ILE A 170 4.87 -16.48 -1.84
N TYR A 171 5.46 -17.56 -2.33
CA TYR A 171 5.73 -18.80 -1.60
C TYR A 171 7.16 -18.81 -1.05
N PRO A 172 7.57 -19.79 -0.21
CA PRO A 172 8.94 -19.88 0.31
C PRO A 172 9.99 -19.93 -0.78
N THR A 173 9.76 -20.73 -1.81
CA THR A 173 10.75 -21.04 -2.86
C THR A 173 10.49 -20.27 -4.15
N HIS A 174 9.23 -19.99 -4.50
CA HIS A 174 8.82 -19.43 -5.78
C HIS A 174 7.74 -18.35 -5.66
N ARG A 175 7.39 -17.73 -6.77
CA ARG A 175 6.30 -16.78 -6.91
C ARG A 175 5.39 -17.18 -8.04
N LEU A 176 4.09 -17.01 -7.83
CA LEU A 176 3.06 -17.16 -8.86
C LEU A 176 2.31 -15.83 -9.03
N LEU A 177 1.78 -15.59 -10.22
CA LEU A 177 0.82 -14.53 -10.44
C LEU A 177 -0.51 -14.88 -9.74
N ARG A 178 -1.26 -13.86 -9.32
CA ARG A 178 -2.62 -14.07 -8.83
C ARG A 178 -3.49 -14.71 -9.89
N LYS A 179 -4.35 -15.67 -9.49
CA LYS A 179 -5.28 -16.35 -10.39
C LYS A 179 -6.09 -15.38 -11.27
N ASN A 180 -6.56 -14.27 -10.68
CA ASN A 180 -7.31 -13.25 -11.42
C ASN A 180 -6.47 -12.53 -12.51
N SER A 181 -5.17 -12.30 -12.26
CA SER A 181 -4.25 -11.74 -13.26
C SER A 181 -4.08 -12.72 -14.43
N ILE A 182 -3.91 -14.01 -14.14
CA ILE A 182 -3.81 -15.06 -15.17
C ILE A 182 -5.11 -15.16 -15.98
N LYS A 183 -6.28 -15.17 -15.34
CA LYS A 183 -7.59 -15.18 -16.03
C LYS A 183 -7.74 -13.99 -16.97
N ARG A 184 -7.37 -12.79 -16.50
CA ARG A 184 -7.45 -11.56 -17.31
C ARG A 184 -6.52 -11.57 -18.51
N ILE A 185 -5.28 -12.07 -18.36
CA ILE A 185 -4.33 -12.22 -19.46
C ILE A 185 -4.87 -13.24 -20.49
N ARG A 186 -5.32 -14.42 -20.02
CA ARG A 186 -5.92 -15.44 -20.90
C ARG A 186 -7.13 -14.91 -21.67
N TYR A 187 -7.99 -14.14 -21.03
CA TYR A 187 -9.14 -13.50 -21.67
C TYR A 187 -8.71 -12.52 -22.78
N LYS A 188 -7.73 -11.66 -22.50
CA LYS A 188 -7.18 -10.72 -23.49
C LYS A 188 -6.55 -11.45 -24.67
N LEU A 189 -5.75 -12.49 -24.43
CA LEU A 189 -5.14 -13.29 -25.48
C LEU A 189 -6.19 -13.98 -26.38
N ARG A 190 -7.25 -14.53 -25.78
CA ARG A 190 -8.34 -15.11 -26.57
C ARG A 190 -9.06 -14.09 -27.45
N ARG A 191 -9.32 -12.88 -26.92
CA ARG A 191 -9.88 -11.78 -27.74
C ARG A 191 -8.96 -11.39 -28.90
N PHE A 192 -7.68 -11.24 -28.62
CA PHE A 192 -6.69 -10.90 -29.63
C PHE A 192 -6.61 -11.98 -30.72
N LYS A 193 -6.55 -13.26 -30.33
CA LYS A 193 -6.56 -14.38 -31.29
C LYS A 193 -7.79 -14.37 -32.20
N ARG A 194 -8.98 -14.08 -31.65
CA ARG A 194 -10.21 -13.98 -32.45
C ARG A 194 -10.18 -12.79 -33.44
N ALA A 195 -9.62 -11.64 -33.03
CA ALA A 195 -9.53 -10.46 -33.86
C ALA A 195 -8.52 -10.60 -35.02
N ILE A 196 -7.53 -11.52 -34.93
CA ILE A 196 -6.59 -11.83 -36.02
C ILE A 196 -7.17 -12.88 -36.98
N ALA A 197 -8.09 -13.72 -36.51
CA ALA A 197 -8.69 -14.80 -37.31
C ALA A 197 -9.98 -14.37 -38.06
N ALA A 198 -10.44 -13.14 -37.82
CA ALA A 198 -11.54 -12.48 -38.53
C ALA A 198 -11.01 -11.50 -39.58
#